data_57861c8567cc538dc4ac853081ceebf1
#
_entry.id   57861c8567cc538dc4ac853081ceebf1
#
_cell.length_a   1.000
_cell.length_b   1.000
_cell.length_c   1.000
_cell.angle_alpha   90.00
_cell.angle_beta   90.00
_cell.angle_gamma   90.00
#
_symmetry.space_group_name_H-M   'P 1'
#
loop_
_entity.id
_entity.type
_entity.pdbx_description
1 polymer ?
#
loop_
_entity_poly.entity_id
_entity_poly.type
_entity_poly.pdbx_seq_one_letter_code
_entity_poly.pdbx_strand_id
1 'polypeptide(L)'
;MKELELKYGCNPNQKPAKIAVNDGRDLPIEVLCGRPGYINFMDAFNGWQLVSELKKATGLPAATSFKHVSPAGAAVGLPLSDTLAKIYWVDDLGELSPLACAYARARGADRMSSFGDFIALSDVCDVSTAKLIKREVSDGVIAPGYEPKALEILKEKKKGNYNVIQIDPNYVPAPIEHKDVFGIQFEQGRNELVIDDALFANVVTENKEIPEAAKRDLAISMITLKYTQSNSVCYVKDGQAIGIGAGQQSRIHCTRLAGTKADNWFLRQSPQVLGLQFVDGIKRADRDNAIDLYIGEDYMDVLADGAWENIFKVKPEVFTREEKRAWLDQMTDVALGSDAFFPFGDNIERAHRSGVKYIAQPGGSVRDDNEIETCNKYKMAMAFTGIRLFHH
;
A
#
# COMPACT_ATOMS: atom_id res chain seq x y z
N MET A 1 -4.27 -23.45 -20.07
CA MET A 1 -5.74 -23.31 -19.89
C MET A 1 -6.16 -22.01 -20.53
N LYS A 2 -7.15 -22.05 -21.43
CA LYS A 2 -7.60 -20.87 -22.21
C LYS A 2 -8.47 -19.91 -21.41
N GLU A 3 -9.29 -20.44 -20.54
CA GLU A 3 -10.21 -19.67 -19.71
C GLU A 3 -10.45 -20.37 -18.37
N LEU A 4 -10.89 -19.62 -17.37
CA LEU A 4 -11.29 -20.13 -16.06
C LEU A 4 -12.67 -19.57 -15.71
N GLU A 5 -13.64 -20.46 -15.50
CA GLU A 5 -14.96 -20.08 -15.02
C GLU A 5 -14.91 -19.68 -13.55
N LEU A 6 -15.63 -18.62 -13.21
CA LEU A 6 -15.75 -18.09 -11.86
C LEU A 6 -17.18 -18.30 -11.35
N LYS A 7 -17.32 -18.36 -10.04
CA LYS A 7 -18.62 -18.57 -9.39
C LYS A 7 -19.61 -17.43 -9.72
N TYR A 8 -19.11 -16.19 -9.78
CA TYR A 8 -19.82 -14.97 -10.17
C TYR A 8 -18.81 -13.85 -10.43
N GLY A 9 -19.27 -12.73 -10.96
CA GLY A 9 -18.46 -11.53 -11.18
C GLY A 9 -18.19 -10.73 -9.92
N CYS A 10 -18.32 -9.40 -9.97
CA CYS A 10 -18.17 -8.56 -8.77
C CYS A 10 -19.22 -8.87 -7.70
N ASN A 11 -20.42 -9.29 -8.11
CA ASN A 11 -21.54 -9.60 -7.22
C ASN A 11 -22.15 -10.95 -7.53
N PRO A 12 -22.78 -11.63 -6.53
CA PRO A 12 -23.36 -12.97 -6.72
C PRO A 12 -24.41 -13.07 -7.84
N ASN A 13 -25.10 -11.99 -8.18
CA ASN A 13 -26.08 -11.96 -9.27
C ASN A 13 -25.45 -11.76 -10.65
N GLN A 14 -24.15 -11.43 -10.74
CA GLN A 14 -23.46 -11.20 -12.00
C GLN A 14 -22.90 -12.50 -12.55
N LYS A 15 -23.74 -13.26 -13.23
CA LYS A 15 -23.42 -14.55 -13.86
C LYS A 15 -23.85 -14.55 -15.33
N PRO A 16 -23.15 -15.29 -16.22
CA PRO A 16 -21.91 -16.03 -15.95
C PRO A 16 -20.71 -15.13 -15.71
N ALA A 17 -19.59 -15.70 -15.19
CA ALA A 17 -18.35 -15.00 -15.00
C ALA A 17 -17.15 -15.91 -15.33
N LYS A 18 -16.13 -15.33 -15.96
CA LYS A 18 -14.89 -16.02 -16.29
C LYS A 18 -13.74 -15.05 -16.48
N ILE A 19 -12.52 -15.58 -16.48
CA ILE A 19 -11.33 -14.87 -16.95
C ILE A 19 -10.72 -15.62 -18.13
N ALA A 20 -10.18 -14.87 -19.09
CA ALA A 20 -9.46 -15.38 -20.26
C ALA A 20 -8.48 -14.31 -20.75
N VAL A 21 -7.45 -14.71 -21.48
CA VAL A 21 -6.58 -13.73 -22.17
C VAL A 21 -7.28 -13.28 -23.44
N ASN A 22 -7.36 -11.99 -23.65
CA ASN A 22 -8.10 -11.37 -24.75
C ASN A 22 -7.57 -11.71 -26.16
N ASP A 23 -6.31 -12.11 -26.27
CA ASP A 23 -5.68 -12.52 -27.53
C ASP A 23 -5.70 -14.04 -27.78
N GLY A 24 -6.40 -14.78 -26.90
CA GLY A 24 -6.59 -16.23 -27.05
C GLY A 24 -5.42 -17.10 -26.59
N ARG A 25 -4.36 -16.51 -26.03
CA ARG A 25 -3.30 -17.28 -25.37
C ARG A 25 -3.83 -18.00 -24.12
N ASP A 26 -3.05 -18.91 -23.58
CA ASP A 26 -3.34 -19.51 -22.28
C ASP A 26 -3.20 -18.48 -21.15
N LEU A 27 -4.00 -18.67 -20.12
CA LEU A 27 -3.87 -17.91 -18.88
C LEU A 27 -2.45 -18.08 -18.30
N PRO A 28 -1.77 -17.00 -17.93
CA PRO A 28 -0.39 -17.06 -17.41
C PRO A 28 -0.32 -17.45 -15.94
N ILE A 29 -1.31 -18.15 -15.43
CA ILE A 29 -1.45 -18.51 -14.02
C ILE A 29 -1.79 -19.97 -13.81
N GLU A 30 -1.44 -20.46 -12.63
CA GLU A 30 -1.92 -21.71 -12.07
C GLU A 30 -2.48 -21.45 -10.66
N VAL A 31 -3.69 -21.93 -10.38
CA VAL A 31 -4.27 -21.88 -9.04
C VAL A 31 -3.83 -23.10 -8.27
N LEU A 32 -2.91 -22.94 -7.34
CA LEU A 32 -2.31 -24.04 -6.57
C LEU A 32 -3.18 -24.45 -5.39
N CYS A 33 -4.04 -23.58 -4.90
CA CYS A 33 -4.95 -23.81 -3.79
C CYS A 33 -6.11 -22.81 -3.83
N GLY A 34 -7.27 -23.22 -3.32
CA GLY A 34 -8.45 -22.36 -3.21
C GLY A 34 -9.22 -22.19 -4.52
N ARG A 35 -10.14 -21.24 -4.50
CA ARG A 35 -10.96 -20.85 -5.65
C ARG A 35 -11.09 -19.32 -5.67
N PRO A 36 -10.11 -18.61 -6.22
CA PRO A 36 -10.15 -17.16 -6.28
C PRO A 36 -11.38 -16.66 -7.04
N GLY A 37 -12.00 -15.62 -6.54
CA GLY A 37 -13.12 -14.96 -7.20
C GLY A 37 -12.67 -13.85 -8.14
N TYR A 38 -13.64 -13.20 -8.77
CA TYR A 38 -13.44 -12.14 -9.75
C TYR A 38 -12.59 -10.99 -9.19
N ILE A 39 -12.96 -10.46 -8.01
CA ILE A 39 -12.21 -9.36 -7.37
C ILE A 39 -10.83 -9.83 -6.92
N ASN A 40 -10.69 -11.06 -6.44
CA ASN A 40 -9.39 -11.62 -6.07
C ASN A 40 -8.40 -11.60 -7.25
N PHE A 41 -8.85 -11.95 -8.45
CA PHE A 41 -8.01 -11.90 -9.64
C PHE A 41 -7.68 -10.47 -10.06
N MET A 42 -8.61 -9.52 -9.93
CA MET A 42 -8.32 -8.11 -10.17
C MET A 42 -7.25 -7.58 -9.22
N ASP A 43 -7.35 -7.90 -7.93
CA ASP A 43 -6.33 -7.56 -6.93
C ASP A 43 -4.99 -8.24 -7.26
N ALA A 44 -5.02 -9.53 -7.58
CA ALA A 44 -3.82 -10.32 -7.89
C ALA A 44 -3.05 -9.76 -9.09
N PHE A 45 -3.72 -9.46 -10.19
CA PHE A 45 -3.05 -8.99 -11.40
C PHE A 45 -2.58 -7.55 -11.30
N ASN A 46 -3.30 -6.67 -10.63
CA ASN A 46 -2.83 -5.32 -10.36
C ASN A 46 -1.65 -5.35 -9.37
N GLY A 47 -1.75 -6.13 -8.32
CA GLY A 47 -0.67 -6.30 -7.34
C GLY A 47 0.60 -6.88 -7.95
N TRP A 48 0.47 -7.87 -8.83
CA TRP A 48 1.63 -8.45 -9.55
C TRP A 48 2.37 -7.43 -10.40
N GLN A 49 1.63 -6.62 -11.16
CA GLN A 49 2.24 -5.56 -11.97
C GLN A 49 3.00 -4.57 -11.07
N LEU A 50 2.39 -4.14 -9.98
CA LEU A 50 2.98 -3.20 -9.03
C LEU A 50 4.30 -3.74 -8.46
N VAL A 51 4.31 -4.95 -7.90
CA VAL A 51 5.52 -5.51 -7.28
C VAL A 51 6.62 -5.80 -8.30
N SER A 52 6.24 -6.17 -9.53
CA SER A 52 7.20 -6.39 -10.63
C SER A 52 7.92 -5.09 -11.00
N GLU A 53 7.20 -3.98 -11.07
CA GLU A 53 7.79 -2.67 -11.33
C GLU A 53 8.65 -2.18 -10.15
N LEU A 54 8.22 -2.37 -8.91
CA LEU A 54 9.02 -2.05 -7.72
C LEU A 54 10.35 -2.81 -7.71
N LYS A 55 10.31 -4.11 -8.01
CA LYS A 55 11.53 -4.94 -8.10
C LYS A 55 12.48 -4.42 -9.18
N LYS A 56 11.96 -4.08 -10.35
CA LYS A 56 12.77 -3.53 -11.46
C LYS A 56 13.38 -2.18 -11.10
N ALA A 57 12.62 -1.30 -10.48
CA ALA A 57 13.06 0.04 -10.14
C ALA A 57 14.09 0.07 -8.99
N THR A 58 13.97 -0.82 -8.01
CA THR A 58 14.77 -0.77 -6.78
C THR A 58 15.82 -1.87 -6.67
N GLY A 59 15.68 -2.96 -7.44
CA GLY A 59 16.50 -4.16 -7.30
C GLY A 59 16.21 -4.99 -6.04
N LEU A 60 15.24 -4.58 -5.23
CA LEU A 60 14.88 -5.24 -3.97
C LEU A 60 13.61 -6.07 -4.12
N PRO A 61 13.45 -7.18 -3.35
CA PRO A 61 12.18 -7.87 -3.27
C PRO A 61 11.08 -6.91 -2.84
N ALA A 62 9.90 -7.07 -3.41
CA ALA A 62 8.76 -6.18 -3.18
C ALA A 62 7.50 -6.97 -2.86
N ALA A 63 6.61 -6.36 -2.09
CA ALA A 63 5.31 -6.90 -1.76
C ALA A 63 4.26 -5.79 -1.73
N THR A 64 3.01 -6.17 -1.96
CA THR A 64 1.86 -5.28 -1.80
C THR A 64 0.70 -5.99 -1.12
N SER A 65 -0.10 -5.21 -0.41
CA SER A 65 -1.37 -5.60 0.19
C SER A 65 -2.46 -4.88 -0.59
N PHE A 66 -3.27 -5.64 -1.32
CA PHE A 66 -4.35 -5.10 -2.15
C PHE A 66 -5.71 -5.36 -1.54
N LYS A 67 -6.61 -4.40 -1.67
CA LYS A 67 -8.01 -4.55 -1.30
C LYS A 67 -8.89 -3.61 -2.12
N HIS A 68 -10.02 -4.14 -2.63
CA HIS A 68 -10.93 -3.37 -3.50
C HIS A 68 -10.22 -2.73 -4.70
N VAL A 69 -9.33 -3.50 -5.32
CA VAL A 69 -8.61 -3.13 -6.54
C VAL A 69 -7.73 -1.87 -6.38
N SER A 70 -7.25 -1.64 -5.16
CA SER A 70 -6.25 -0.61 -4.86
C SER A 70 -5.27 -1.10 -3.79
N PRO A 71 -4.01 -0.66 -3.80
CA PRO A 71 -3.07 -1.01 -2.75
C PRO A 71 -3.44 -0.31 -1.44
N ALA A 72 -3.53 -1.09 -0.36
CA ALA A 72 -3.54 -0.58 1.00
C ALA A 72 -2.11 -0.27 1.47
N GLY A 73 -1.13 -0.98 0.92
CA GLY A 73 0.29 -0.78 1.15
C GLY A 73 1.15 -1.41 0.07
N ALA A 74 2.35 -0.88 -0.08
CA ALA A 74 3.37 -1.38 -0.99
C ALA A 74 4.75 -1.08 -0.41
N ALA A 75 5.69 -2.00 -0.53
CA ALA A 75 7.01 -1.83 0.08
C ALA A 75 8.07 -2.70 -0.57
N VAL A 76 9.33 -2.33 -0.35
CA VAL A 76 10.50 -3.12 -0.69
C VAL A 76 11.16 -3.72 0.55
N GLY A 77 11.96 -4.76 0.37
CA GLY A 77 12.51 -5.60 1.43
C GLY A 77 13.70 -5.00 2.17
N LEU A 78 13.50 -3.88 2.85
CA LEU A 78 14.47 -3.32 3.79
C LEU A 78 14.29 -3.92 5.19
N PRO A 79 15.39 -4.08 5.97
CA PRO A 79 15.31 -4.59 7.33
C PRO A 79 14.34 -3.77 8.20
N LEU A 80 13.69 -4.44 9.15
CA LEU A 80 12.83 -3.78 10.13
C LEU A 80 13.64 -3.34 11.35
N SER A 81 13.32 -2.14 11.87
CA SER A 81 13.73 -1.77 13.22
C SER A 81 12.93 -2.57 14.26
N ASP A 82 13.43 -2.61 15.51
CA ASP A 82 12.70 -3.25 16.61
C ASP A 82 11.31 -2.65 16.80
N THR A 83 11.18 -1.34 16.65
CA THR A 83 9.90 -0.64 16.76
C THR A 83 8.94 -1.07 15.65
N LEU A 84 9.39 -1.11 14.38
CA LEU A 84 8.57 -1.57 13.27
C LEU A 84 8.17 -3.05 13.44
N ALA A 85 9.09 -3.89 13.87
CA ALA A 85 8.78 -5.30 14.14
C ALA A 85 7.67 -5.45 15.19
N LYS A 86 7.67 -4.61 16.24
CA LYS A 86 6.61 -4.60 17.26
C LYS A 86 5.27 -4.14 16.71
N ILE A 87 5.22 -3.02 16.03
CA ILE A 87 3.94 -2.48 15.51
C ILE A 87 3.35 -3.32 14.38
N TYR A 88 4.18 -4.13 13.71
CA TYR A 88 3.75 -5.07 12.68
C TYR A 88 3.46 -6.48 13.22
N TRP A 89 3.58 -6.67 14.52
CA TRP A 89 3.35 -7.95 15.20
C TRP A 89 4.21 -9.10 14.66
N VAL A 90 5.47 -8.81 14.34
CA VAL A 90 6.44 -9.79 13.81
C VAL A 90 7.69 -9.92 14.64
N ASP A 91 7.77 -9.27 15.79
CA ASP A 91 8.91 -9.28 16.71
C ASP A 91 9.20 -10.66 17.32
N ASP A 92 8.23 -11.56 17.30
CA ASP A 92 8.36 -12.95 17.77
C ASP A 92 8.76 -13.96 16.67
N LEU A 93 8.92 -13.52 15.42
CA LEU A 93 9.25 -14.40 14.28
C LEU A 93 10.75 -14.58 14.04
N GLY A 94 11.59 -13.93 14.83
CA GLY A 94 13.04 -13.94 14.61
C GLY A 94 13.44 -13.14 13.37
N GLU A 95 14.53 -13.52 12.72
CA GLU A 95 15.01 -12.85 11.50
C GLU A 95 14.09 -13.14 10.32
N LEU A 96 13.61 -12.06 9.70
CA LEU A 96 12.76 -12.14 8.50
C LEU A 96 13.61 -12.05 7.25
N SER A 97 13.25 -12.83 6.21
CA SER A 97 13.83 -12.67 4.88
C SER A 97 13.50 -11.27 4.29
N PRO A 98 14.27 -10.78 3.30
CA PRO A 98 13.94 -9.53 2.63
C PRO A 98 12.51 -9.48 2.08
N LEU A 99 12.02 -10.57 1.50
CA LEU A 99 10.65 -10.65 1.00
C LEU A 99 9.61 -10.59 2.13
N ALA A 100 9.87 -11.25 3.26
CA ALA A 100 9.01 -11.16 4.45
C ALA A 100 9.01 -9.74 5.03
N CYS A 101 10.16 -9.06 5.06
CA CYS A 101 10.25 -7.65 5.44
C CYS A 101 9.40 -6.77 4.52
N ALA A 102 9.43 -7.01 3.21
CA ALA A 102 8.61 -6.26 2.25
C ALA A 102 7.11 -6.41 2.55
N TYR A 103 6.64 -7.63 2.80
CA TYR A 103 5.24 -7.84 3.14
C TYR A 103 4.86 -7.27 4.51
N ALA A 104 5.70 -7.46 5.52
CA ALA A 104 5.47 -6.86 6.84
C ALA A 104 5.29 -5.34 6.76
N ARG A 105 6.10 -4.66 5.95
CA ARG A 105 6.00 -3.23 5.68
C ARG A 105 4.76 -2.86 4.88
N ALA A 106 4.47 -3.59 3.80
CA ALA A 106 3.32 -3.33 2.94
C ALA A 106 2.00 -3.46 3.71
N ARG A 107 1.84 -4.54 4.48
CA ARG A 107 0.66 -4.75 5.32
C ARG A 107 0.64 -3.81 6.52
N GLY A 108 1.78 -3.62 7.14
CA GLY A 108 1.92 -2.95 8.43
C GLY A 108 1.65 -1.45 8.38
N ALA A 109 1.80 -0.84 7.21
CA ALA A 109 1.55 0.59 7.03
C ALA A 109 0.08 0.98 7.28
N ASP A 110 -0.84 0.12 6.87
CA ASP A 110 -2.28 0.31 7.09
C ASP A 110 -2.92 -1.04 7.43
N ARG A 111 -2.79 -1.44 8.69
CA ARG A 111 -3.27 -2.74 9.16
C ARG A 111 -4.80 -2.85 9.13
N MET A 112 -5.51 -1.73 9.26
CA MET A 112 -6.97 -1.70 9.19
C MET A 112 -7.46 -2.03 7.78
N SER A 113 -6.92 -1.37 6.76
CA SER A 113 -7.28 -1.61 5.36
C SER A 113 -6.76 -2.96 4.84
N SER A 114 -5.66 -3.46 5.39
CA SER A 114 -5.05 -4.73 4.96
C SER A 114 -5.73 -5.98 5.53
N PHE A 115 -6.67 -5.84 6.44
CA PHE A 115 -7.45 -6.97 6.95
C PHE A 115 -8.29 -7.59 5.83
N GLY A 116 -8.02 -8.84 5.48
CA GLY A 116 -8.65 -9.53 4.34
C GLY A 116 -8.07 -9.12 2.98
N ASP A 117 -6.79 -8.79 2.93
CA ASP A 117 -6.09 -8.38 1.72
C ASP A 117 -5.87 -9.50 0.71
N PHE A 118 -5.46 -9.13 -0.50
CA PHE A 118 -4.82 -10.02 -1.46
C PHE A 118 -3.36 -9.58 -1.63
N ILE A 119 -2.44 -10.54 -1.46
CA ILE A 119 -1.00 -10.28 -1.39
C ILE A 119 -0.37 -10.52 -2.76
N ALA A 120 0.52 -9.63 -3.21
CA ALA A 120 1.40 -9.91 -4.32
C ALA A 120 2.87 -9.85 -3.87
N LEU A 121 3.65 -10.80 -4.34
CA LEU A 121 5.09 -10.94 -4.05
C LEU A 121 5.88 -10.94 -5.36
N SER A 122 6.96 -10.17 -5.41
CA SER A 122 7.79 -10.05 -6.63
C SER A 122 8.68 -11.26 -6.86
N ASP A 123 8.98 -12.02 -5.82
CA ASP A 123 9.91 -13.14 -5.83
C ASP A 123 9.24 -14.42 -5.36
N VAL A 124 9.92 -15.55 -5.54
CA VAL A 124 9.47 -16.84 -5.02
C VAL A 124 9.19 -16.72 -3.52
N CYS A 125 8.00 -17.12 -3.11
CA CYS A 125 7.58 -17.09 -1.71
C CYS A 125 8.41 -18.07 -0.89
N ASP A 126 9.20 -17.56 0.02
CA ASP A 126 10.02 -18.34 0.93
C ASP A 126 9.26 -18.74 2.23
N VAL A 127 9.86 -19.60 3.02
CA VAL A 127 9.26 -20.08 4.27
C VAL A 127 9.03 -18.94 5.27
N SER A 128 9.96 -17.99 5.37
CA SER A 128 9.84 -16.83 6.26
C SER A 128 8.57 -16.02 5.91
N THR A 129 8.35 -15.72 4.64
CA THR A 129 7.16 -15.00 4.15
C THR A 129 5.88 -15.80 4.38
N ALA A 130 5.90 -17.10 4.09
CA ALA A 130 4.72 -17.97 4.30
C ALA A 130 4.30 -18.03 5.77
N LYS A 131 5.24 -18.11 6.70
CA LYS A 131 4.97 -18.08 8.14
C LYS A 131 4.30 -16.78 8.57
N LEU A 132 4.73 -15.66 8.03
CA LEU A 132 4.11 -14.37 8.29
C LEU A 132 2.68 -14.33 7.72
N ILE A 133 2.48 -14.72 6.48
CA ILE A 133 1.17 -14.77 5.83
C ILE A 133 0.21 -15.69 6.60
N LYS A 134 0.67 -16.84 7.07
CA LYS A 134 -0.15 -17.82 7.81
C LYS A 134 -0.89 -17.21 8.98
N ARG A 135 -0.29 -16.28 9.68
CA ARG A 135 -0.82 -15.68 10.92
C ARG A 135 -1.73 -14.47 10.69
N GLU A 136 -1.83 -13.97 9.47
CA GLU A 136 -2.62 -12.79 9.13
C GLU A 136 -3.94 -13.18 8.45
N VAL A 137 -4.98 -12.34 8.62
CA VAL A 137 -6.24 -12.49 7.89
C VAL A 137 -6.07 -11.94 6.48
N SER A 138 -6.10 -12.83 5.51
CA SER A 138 -5.82 -12.55 4.10
C SER A 138 -6.69 -13.45 3.21
N ASP A 139 -7.04 -12.99 2.02
CA ASP A 139 -7.85 -13.75 1.06
C ASP A 139 -7.01 -14.62 0.13
N GLY A 140 -5.79 -14.22 -0.16
CA GLY A 140 -4.92 -14.98 -1.04
C GLY A 140 -3.59 -14.32 -1.34
N VAL A 141 -2.79 -14.98 -2.14
CA VAL A 141 -1.46 -14.54 -2.55
C VAL A 141 -1.16 -14.93 -3.99
N ILE A 142 -0.46 -14.05 -4.71
CA ILE A 142 0.12 -14.31 -6.02
C ILE A 142 1.64 -14.13 -5.96
N ALA A 143 2.38 -15.06 -6.54
CA ALA A 143 3.83 -15.02 -6.62
C ALA A 143 4.32 -15.78 -7.86
N PRO A 144 5.57 -15.55 -8.32
CA PRO A 144 6.12 -16.29 -9.47
C PRO A 144 6.45 -17.74 -9.17
N GLY A 145 6.45 -18.13 -7.90
CA GLY A 145 6.69 -19.47 -7.42
C GLY A 145 6.61 -19.54 -5.90
N TYR A 146 6.71 -20.75 -5.39
CA TYR A 146 6.65 -21.04 -3.96
C TYR A 146 7.67 -22.12 -3.60
N GLU A 147 8.47 -21.89 -2.57
CA GLU A 147 9.26 -22.98 -2.00
C GLU A 147 8.32 -24.10 -1.54
N PRO A 148 8.68 -25.38 -1.68
CA PRO A 148 7.77 -26.50 -1.33
C PRO A 148 7.21 -26.39 0.10
N LYS A 149 8.06 -26.06 1.08
CA LYS A 149 7.61 -25.91 2.46
C LYS A 149 6.74 -24.66 2.67
N ALA A 150 7.02 -23.58 1.97
CA ALA A 150 6.18 -22.38 1.98
C ALA A 150 4.77 -22.68 1.45
N LEU A 151 4.67 -23.42 0.36
CA LEU A 151 3.39 -23.83 -0.21
C LEU A 151 2.59 -24.72 0.75
N GLU A 152 3.24 -25.67 1.43
CA GLU A 152 2.59 -26.48 2.48
C GLU A 152 1.97 -25.61 3.56
N ILE A 153 2.73 -24.63 4.08
CA ILE A 153 2.29 -23.71 5.13
C ILE A 153 1.06 -22.92 4.67
N LEU A 154 1.08 -22.39 3.44
CA LEU A 154 -0.03 -21.60 2.89
C LEU A 154 -1.28 -22.45 2.67
N LYS A 155 -1.14 -23.70 2.22
CA LYS A 155 -2.26 -24.61 2.00
C LYS A 155 -3.00 -24.99 3.29
N GLU A 156 -2.39 -24.85 4.45
CA GLU A 156 -3.04 -25.10 5.75
C GLU A 156 -4.05 -24.00 6.13
N LYS A 157 -3.91 -22.78 5.55
CA LYS A 157 -4.83 -21.68 5.86
C LYS A 157 -6.25 -21.97 5.38
N LYS A 158 -7.24 -21.35 6.07
CA LYS A 158 -8.68 -21.47 5.74
C LYS A 158 -9.12 -22.92 5.52
N LYS A 159 -8.59 -23.84 6.34
CA LYS A 159 -8.89 -25.28 6.25
C LYS A 159 -8.64 -25.86 4.84
N GLY A 160 -7.56 -25.43 4.19
CA GLY A 160 -7.18 -25.89 2.85
C GLY A 160 -7.81 -25.10 1.69
N ASN A 161 -8.45 -23.97 1.96
CA ASN A 161 -9.14 -23.16 0.95
C ASN A 161 -8.52 -21.77 0.73
N TYR A 162 -7.32 -21.53 1.24
CA TYR A 162 -6.61 -20.27 0.99
C TYR A 162 -6.26 -20.14 -0.49
N ASN A 163 -6.46 -18.96 -1.07
CA ASN A 163 -6.17 -18.75 -2.49
C ASN A 163 -4.67 -18.57 -2.72
N VAL A 164 -4.07 -19.51 -3.44
CA VAL A 164 -2.65 -19.45 -3.82
C VAL A 164 -2.53 -19.50 -5.33
N ILE A 165 -2.02 -18.45 -5.93
CA ILE A 165 -1.88 -18.29 -7.37
C ILE A 165 -0.39 -18.21 -7.71
N GLN A 166 0.05 -19.01 -8.68
CA GLN A 166 1.35 -18.89 -9.31
C GLN A 166 1.19 -18.21 -10.66
N ILE A 167 2.04 -17.20 -10.94
CA ILE A 167 2.05 -16.49 -12.22
C ILE A 167 3.34 -16.76 -12.97
N ASP A 168 3.24 -16.84 -14.30
CA ASP A 168 4.42 -16.83 -15.17
C ASP A 168 5.04 -15.42 -15.18
N PRO A 169 6.24 -15.25 -14.61
CA PRO A 169 6.89 -13.94 -14.53
C PRO A 169 7.31 -13.38 -15.89
N ASN A 170 7.33 -14.21 -16.93
CA ASN A 170 7.72 -13.82 -18.29
C ASN A 170 6.52 -13.43 -19.17
N TYR A 171 5.30 -13.53 -18.63
CA TYR A 171 4.10 -13.15 -19.38
C TYR A 171 4.10 -11.63 -19.64
N VAL A 172 3.88 -11.29 -20.92
CA VAL A 172 3.71 -9.91 -21.36
C VAL A 172 2.31 -9.76 -21.93
N PRO A 173 1.46 -8.92 -21.37
CA PRO A 173 0.12 -8.64 -21.90
C PRO A 173 0.18 -8.02 -23.29
N ALA A 174 -0.93 -8.10 -24.04
CA ALA A 174 -1.08 -7.37 -25.31
C ALA A 174 -0.90 -5.85 -25.08
N PRO A 175 -0.36 -5.12 -26.09
CA PRO A 175 -0.09 -3.69 -25.92
C PRO A 175 -1.35 -2.81 -25.86
N ILE A 176 -2.50 -3.36 -26.24
CA ILE A 176 -3.79 -2.68 -26.21
C ILE A 176 -4.66 -3.32 -25.14
N GLU A 177 -5.24 -2.51 -24.29
CA GLU A 177 -6.21 -2.94 -23.28
C GLU A 177 -7.60 -2.41 -23.56
N HIS A 178 -8.60 -3.14 -23.11
CA HIS A 178 -10.02 -2.87 -23.37
C HIS A 178 -10.80 -2.75 -22.06
N LYS A 179 -11.82 -1.91 -22.08
CA LYS A 179 -12.80 -1.77 -21.00
C LYS A 179 -14.19 -1.58 -21.57
N ASP A 180 -15.16 -2.31 -21.10
CA ASP A 180 -16.55 -2.21 -21.51
C ASP A 180 -17.34 -1.39 -20.50
N VAL A 181 -18.04 -0.37 -21.02
CA VAL A 181 -18.97 0.45 -20.23
C VAL A 181 -20.26 0.61 -21.03
N PHE A 182 -21.36 0.16 -20.50
CA PHE A 182 -22.67 0.22 -21.17
C PHE A 182 -22.70 -0.45 -22.56
N GLY A 183 -21.93 -1.56 -22.73
CA GLY A 183 -21.80 -2.24 -24.02
C GLY A 183 -20.93 -1.51 -25.05
N ILE A 184 -20.29 -0.42 -24.67
CA ILE A 184 -19.34 0.32 -25.50
C ILE A 184 -17.93 -0.08 -25.05
N GLN A 185 -17.14 -0.59 -25.98
CA GLN A 185 -15.76 -0.94 -25.74
C GLN A 185 -14.86 0.29 -25.83
N PHE A 186 -14.13 0.53 -24.77
CA PHE A 186 -13.03 1.51 -24.74
C PHE A 186 -11.72 0.76 -24.99
N GLU A 187 -10.86 1.36 -25.78
CA GLU A 187 -9.59 0.80 -26.19
C GLU A 187 -8.47 1.83 -25.99
N GLN A 188 -7.37 1.41 -25.36
CA GLN A 188 -6.21 2.28 -25.17
C GLN A 188 -4.91 1.45 -25.13
N GLY A 189 -3.78 2.11 -25.37
CA GLY A 189 -2.48 1.51 -25.09
C GLY A 189 -2.30 1.28 -23.59
N ARG A 190 -1.65 0.17 -23.22
CA ARG A 190 -1.26 -0.07 -21.84
C ARG A 190 -0.33 1.04 -21.35
N ASN A 191 -0.42 1.36 -20.05
CA ASN A 191 0.52 2.28 -19.43
C ASN A 191 1.87 1.58 -19.21
N GLU A 192 2.76 1.69 -20.20
CA GLU A 192 4.12 1.10 -20.19
C GLU A 192 5.19 2.09 -19.72
N LEU A 193 4.77 3.23 -19.16
CA LEU A 193 5.70 4.22 -18.66
C LEU A 193 6.60 3.63 -17.58
N VAL A 194 7.92 3.76 -17.78
CA VAL A 194 8.92 3.37 -16.80
C VAL A 194 9.18 4.53 -15.85
N ILE A 195 9.09 4.25 -14.56
CA ILE A 195 9.40 5.22 -13.51
C ILE A 195 10.82 4.97 -13.03
N ASP A 196 11.72 5.89 -13.38
CA ASP A 196 13.13 5.88 -13.03
C ASP A 196 13.59 7.27 -12.55
N ASP A 197 14.87 7.40 -12.22
CA ASP A 197 15.45 8.65 -11.70
C ASP A 197 15.31 9.83 -12.65
N ALA A 198 15.28 9.59 -13.96
CA ALA A 198 15.13 10.65 -14.96
C ALA A 198 13.79 11.40 -14.79
N LEU A 199 12.77 10.74 -14.25
CA LEU A 199 11.48 11.34 -13.98
C LEU A 199 11.55 12.46 -12.94
N PHE A 200 12.53 12.43 -12.05
CA PHE A 200 12.71 13.39 -10.94
C PHE A 200 13.78 14.43 -11.23
N ALA A 201 14.25 14.54 -12.46
CA ALA A 201 15.36 15.45 -12.83
C ALA A 201 14.94 16.94 -12.84
N ASN A 202 13.66 17.22 -13.15
CA ASN A 202 13.16 18.61 -13.23
C ASN A 202 12.71 19.13 -11.87
N VAL A 203 13.66 19.47 -11.00
CA VAL A 203 13.38 20.05 -9.67
C VAL A 203 13.12 21.55 -9.82
N VAL A 204 11.90 21.98 -9.51
CA VAL A 204 11.41 23.35 -9.75
C VAL A 204 11.52 24.28 -8.54
N THR A 205 11.82 23.75 -7.36
CA THR A 205 11.97 24.47 -6.10
C THR A 205 13.39 25.04 -5.91
N GLU A 206 13.58 25.94 -4.93
CA GLU A 206 14.90 26.46 -4.56
C GLU A 206 15.83 25.36 -4.05
N ASN A 207 15.33 24.49 -3.16
CA ASN A 207 16.03 23.27 -2.78
C ASN A 207 16.03 22.29 -3.96
N LYS A 208 17.22 22.00 -4.47
CA LYS A 208 17.41 21.07 -5.62
C LYS A 208 17.80 19.66 -5.21
N GLU A 209 18.04 19.42 -3.92
CA GLU A 209 18.57 18.15 -3.45
C GLU A 209 17.48 17.12 -3.22
N ILE A 210 17.52 16.05 -3.99
CA ILE A 210 16.74 14.82 -3.76
C ILE A 210 17.75 13.67 -3.61
N PRO A 211 18.05 13.26 -2.36
CA PRO A 211 18.99 12.14 -2.11
C PRO A 211 18.53 10.83 -2.74
N GLU A 212 19.43 9.89 -2.96
CA GLU A 212 19.12 8.59 -3.56
C GLU A 212 18.02 7.83 -2.82
N ALA A 213 18.01 7.86 -1.49
CA ALA A 213 16.94 7.25 -0.70
C ALA A 213 15.58 7.91 -0.95
N ALA A 214 15.55 9.22 -1.15
CA ALA A 214 14.33 9.96 -1.49
C ALA A 214 13.87 9.69 -2.92
N LYS A 215 14.80 9.57 -3.89
CA LYS A 215 14.45 9.17 -5.27
C LYS A 215 13.83 7.78 -5.29
N ARG A 216 14.43 6.82 -4.55
CA ARG A 216 13.84 5.50 -4.36
C ARG A 216 12.42 5.59 -3.82
N ASP A 217 12.19 6.39 -2.78
CA ASP A 217 10.88 6.53 -2.14
C ASP A 217 9.88 7.24 -3.06
N LEU A 218 10.30 8.23 -3.85
CA LEU A 218 9.47 8.85 -4.89
C LEU A 218 9.11 7.84 -6.00
N ALA A 219 10.05 7.00 -6.41
CA ALA A 219 9.77 5.93 -7.38
C ALA A 219 8.74 4.94 -6.84
N ILE A 220 8.87 4.51 -5.59
CA ILE A 220 7.88 3.64 -4.93
C ILE A 220 6.50 4.31 -4.91
N SER A 221 6.45 5.60 -4.56
CA SER A 221 5.20 6.37 -4.57
C SER A 221 4.55 6.39 -5.95
N MET A 222 5.28 6.78 -6.98
CA MET A 222 4.74 6.92 -8.34
C MET A 222 4.35 5.57 -8.95
N ILE A 223 5.12 4.51 -8.73
CA ILE A 223 4.77 3.15 -9.19
C ILE A 223 3.49 2.67 -8.48
N THR A 224 3.36 2.90 -7.18
CA THR A 224 2.16 2.57 -6.42
C THR A 224 0.92 3.26 -7.01
N LEU A 225 1.05 4.53 -7.40
CA LEU A 225 -0.04 5.31 -7.97
C LEU A 225 -0.49 4.82 -9.36
N LYS A 226 0.39 4.21 -10.15
CA LYS A 226 -0.01 3.58 -11.42
C LYS A 226 -1.12 2.54 -11.27
N TYR A 227 -1.24 1.94 -10.08
CA TYR A 227 -2.19 0.86 -9.78
C TYR A 227 -3.19 1.23 -8.69
N THR A 228 -3.33 2.53 -8.42
CA THR A 228 -4.26 3.06 -7.41
C THR A 228 -5.37 3.85 -8.09
N GLN A 229 -6.62 3.57 -7.73
CA GLN A 229 -7.78 4.29 -8.27
C GLN A 229 -7.66 5.80 -8.03
N SER A 230 -7.82 6.58 -9.08
CA SER A 230 -7.69 8.05 -9.03
C SER A 230 -8.92 8.73 -8.40
N ASN A 231 -8.80 9.94 -7.84
CA ASN A 231 -7.53 10.61 -7.55
C ASN A 231 -6.76 9.85 -6.50
N SER A 232 -5.44 9.84 -6.64
CA SER A 232 -4.59 9.15 -5.67
C SER A 232 -3.33 9.94 -5.32
N VAL A 233 -2.90 9.82 -4.07
CA VAL A 233 -1.62 10.30 -3.56
C VAL A 233 -1.02 9.25 -2.64
N CYS A 234 0.30 9.20 -2.56
CA CYS A 234 1.01 8.19 -1.78
C CYS A 234 2.20 8.80 -1.05
N TYR A 235 2.15 8.71 0.28
CA TYR A 235 3.25 9.06 1.18
C TYR A 235 4.14 7.84 1.37
N VAL A 236 5.44 8.03 1.23
CA VAL A 236 6.44 6.94 1.34
C VAL A 236 7.56 7.36 2.27
N LYS A 237 8.01 6.46 3.10
CA LYS A 237 9.18 6.62 3.96
C LYS A 237 9.93 5.30 4.10
N ASP A 238 11.26 5.38 3.98
CA ASP A 238 12.16 4.24 4.21
C ASP A 238 11.74 2.97 3.43
N GLY A 239 11.40 3.13 2.16
CA GLY A 239 11.11 2.02 1.26
C GLY A 239 9.70 1.45 1.37
N GLN A 240 8.77 2.15 2.01
CA GLN A 240 7.39 1.68 2.15
C GLN A 240 6.38 2.82 2.03
N ALA A 241 5.25 2.55 1.38
CA ALA A 241 4.09 3.40 1.45
C ALA A 241 3.56 3.43 2.89
N ILE A 242 3.40 4.62 3.45
CA ILE A 242 2.90 4.82 4.82
C ILE A 242 1.48 5.41 4.85
N GLY A 243 1.02 5.94 3.73
CA GLY A 243 -0.35 6.42 3.58
C GLY A 243 -0.72 6.55 2.11
N ILE A 244 -1.77 5.84 1.70
CA ILE A 244 -2.29 5.87 0.33
C ILE A 244 -3.73 6.38 0.37
N GLY A 245 -4.00 7.44 -0.38
CA GLY A 245 -5.36 7.91 -0.66
C GLY A 245 -5.77 7.46 -2.05
N ALA A 246 -6.93 6.82 -2.17
CA ALA A 246 -7.45 6.26 -3.41
C ALA A 246 -8.89 6.67 -3.66
N GLY A 247 -9.27 6.81 -4.93
CA GLY A 247 -10.65 6.96 -5.36
C GLY A 247 -11.35 8.25 -4.91
N GLN A 248 -10.58 9.30 -4.62
CA GLN A 248 -11.15 10.57 -4.14
C GLN A 248 -11.45 11.51 -5.28
N GLN A 249 -12.59 12.19 -5.24
CA GLN A 249 -12.99 13.16 -6.25
C GLN A 249 -12.27 14.51 -6.10
N SER A 250 -11.88 14.86 -4.86
CA SER A 250 -11.13 16.08 -4.56
C SER A 250 -9.68 15.77 -4.23
N ARG A 251 -8.73 16.48 -4.87
CA ARG A 251 -7.30 16.31 -4.63
C ARG A 251 -6.93 16.59 -3.17
N ILE A 252 -7.45 17.65 -2.59
CA ILE A 252 -7.15 17.98 -1.19
C ILE A 252 -7.72 16.93 -0.21
N HIS A 253 -8.89 16.38 -0.48
CA HIS A 253 -9.43 15.30 0.33
C HIS A 253 -8.56 14.05 0.25
N CYS A 254 -8.03 13.76 -0.93
CA CYS A 254 -7.11 12.65 -1.15
C CYS A 254 -5.81 12.85 -0.34
N THR A 255 -5.22 14.04 -0.42
CA THR A 255 -4.00 14.41 0.31
C THR A 255 -4.22 14.33 1.83
N ARG A 256 -5.38 14.76 2.32
CA ARG A 256 -5.74 14.65 3.75
C ARG A 256 -5.92 13.21 4.19
N LEU A 257 -6.63 12.41 3.43
CA LEU A 257 -6.87 10.99 3.74
C LEU A 257 -5.54 10.23 3.82
N ALA A 258 -4.72 10.34 2.79
CA ALA A 258 -3.41 9.69 2.75
C ALA A 258 -2.49 10.19 3.88
N GLY A 259 -2.49 11.50 4.15
CA GLY A 259 -1.74 12.10 5.24
C GLY A 259 -2.18 11.62 6.62
N THR A 260 -3.48 11.44 6.85
CA THR A 260 -4.00 10.88 8.09
C THR A 260 -3.53 9.44 8.30
N LYS A 261 -3.51 8.63 7.24
CA LYS A 261 -2.96 7.27 7.31
C LYS A 261 -1.46 7.26 7.63
N ALA A 262 -0.69 8.16 7.01
CA ALA A 262 0.74 8.33 7.31
C ALA A 262 0.97 8.76 8.77
N ASP A 263 0.17 9.69 9.27
CA ASP A 263 0.21 10.13 10.66
C ASP A 263 -0.09 8.96 11.61
N ASN A 264 -1.11 8.16 11.34
CA ASN A 264 -1.48 7.00 12.14
C ASN A 264 -0.35 5.96 12.18
N TRP A 265 0.33 5.71 11.06
CA TRP A 265 1.50 4.84 11.02
C TRP A 265 2.60 5.31 11.97
N PHE A 266 2.87 6.61 12.01
CA PHE A 266 3.90 7.18 12.87
C PHE A 266 3.46 7.24 14.34
N LEU A 267 2.19 7.58 14.63
CA LEU A 267 1.61 7.58 15.97
C LEU A 267 1.66 6.19 16.63
N ARG A 268 1.52 5.13 15.86
CA ARG A 268 1.64 3.75 16.36
C ARG A 268 3.02 3.42 16.90
N GLN A 269 4.04 4.18 16.53
CA GLN A 269 5.42 4.03 17.02
C GLN A 269 5.71 4.84 18.28
N SER A 270 4.75 5.65 18.75
CA SER A 270 4.91 6.49 19.93
C SER A 270 5.03 5.68 21.22
N PRO A 271 5.72 6.21 22.25
CA PRO A 271 5.78 5.57 23.56
C PRO A 271 4.39 5.28 24.16
N GLN A 272 3.41 6.17 23.91
CA GLN A 272 2.04 6.01 24.41
C GLN A 272 1.38 4.75 23.83
N VAL A 273 1.54 4.50 22.54
CA VAL A 273 0.98 3.30 21.89
C VAL A 273 1.79 2.05 22.23
N LEU A 274 3.12 2.13 22.20
CA LEU A 274 3.99 1.00 22.56
C LEU A 274 3.81 0.56 24.02
N GLY A 275 3.41 1.47 24.88
CA GLY A 275 3.16 1.22 26.31
C GLY A 275 1.77 0.68 26.64
N LEU A 276 0.86 0.52 25.67
CA LEU A 276 -0.46 -0.04 25.90
C LEU A 276 -0.37 -1.49 26.40
N GLN A 277 -1.07 -1.77 27.49
CA GLN A 277 -1.11 -3.10 28.11
C GLN A 277 -2.46 -3.75 27.78
N PHE A 278 -2.46 -4.66 26.84
CA PHE A 278 -3.67 -5.39 26.44
C PHE A 278 -3.96 -6.57 27.37
N VAL A 279 -5.23 -6.92 27.50
CA VAL A 279 -5.65 -8.12 28.23
C VAL A 279 -5.10 -9.38 27.55
N ASP A 280 -4.87 -10.44 28.35
CA ASP A 280 -4.34 -11.69 27.85
C ASP A 280 -5.32 -12.32 26.84
N GLY A 281 -4.77 -12.89 25.77
CA GLY A 281 -5.56 -13.58 24.74
C GLY A 281 -6.29 -12.68 23.73
N ILE A 282 -6.13 -11.36 23.81
CA ILE A 282 -6.71 -10.47 22.81
C ILE A 282 -6.14 -10.79 21.41
N LYS A 283 -7.00 -10.81 20.40
CA LYS A 283 -6.62 -11.09 19.02
C LYS A 283 -5.90 -9.89 18.38
N ARG A 284 -5.04 -10.14 17.39
CA ARG A 284 -4.34 -9.07 16.66
C ARG A 284 -5.28 -8.05 16.04
N ALA A 285 -6.34 -8.50 15.40
CA ALA A 285 -7.33 -7.60 14.80
C ALA A 285 -7.99 -6.68 15.83
N ASP A 286 -8.28 -7.20 17.02
CA ASP A 286 -8.88 -6.41 18.10
C ASP A 286 -7.87 -5.40 18.67
N ARG A 287 -6.58 -5.77 18.75
CA ARG A 287 -5.51 -4.81 19.11
C ARG A 287 -5.37 -3.70 18.09
N ASP A 288 -5.33 -4.05 16.79
CA ASP A 288 -5.24 -3.06 15.72
C ASP A 288 -6.41 -2.10 15.74
N ASN A 289 -7.62 -2.60 15.94
CA ASN A 289 -8.83 -1.78 16.06
C ASN A 289 -8.78 -0.87 17.30
N ALA A 290 -8.36 -1.41 18.43
CA ALA A 290 -8.23 -0.62 19.67
C ALA A 290 -7.18 0.50 19.55
N ILE A 291 -6.05 0.22 18.90
CA ILE A 291 -5.02 1.23 18.64
C ILE A 291 -5.55 2.31 17.69
N ASP A 292 -6.24 1.91 16.61
CA ASP A 292 -6.83 2.86 15.65
C ASP A 292 -7.79 3.83 16.32
N LEU A 293 -8.68 3.33 17.18
CA LEU A 293 -9.59 4.16 17.97
C LEU A 293 -8.83 5.02 18.99
N TYR A 294 -7.85 4.44 19.70
CA TYR A 294 -7.08 5.15 20.73
C TYR A 294 -6.32 6.37 20.20
N ILE A 295 -5.75 6.25 19.01
CA ILE A 295 -5.03 7.37 18.35
C ILE A 295 -5.95 8.31 17.60
N GLY A 296 -7.22 7.91 17.34
CA GLY A 296 -8.21 8.67 16.61
C GLY A 296 -8.98 9.68 17.47
N GLU A 297 -9.99 10.26 16.89
CA GLU A 297 -10.90 11.19 17.59
C GLU A 297 -11.95 10.45 18.43
N ASP A 298 -12.25 9.20 18.08
CA ASP A 298 -13.25 8.37 18.76
C ASP A 298 -12.65 7.52 19.90
N TYR A 299 -11.59 8.02 20.55
CA TYR A 299 -10.84 7.30 21.59
C TYR A 299 -11.70 6.91 22.80
N MET A 300 -12.80 7.61 23.06
CA MET A 300 -13.71 7.24 24.15
C MET A 300 -14.40 5.90 23.92
N ASP A 301 -14.49 5.42 22.68
CA ASP A 301 -15.05 4.09 22.39
C ASP A 301 -14.23 2.96 23.03
N VAL A 302 -12.94 3.20 23.31
CA VAL A 302 -12.05 2.24 23.98
C VAL A 302 -11.60 2.68 25.36
N LEU A 303 -11.85 3.93 25.78
CA LEU A 303 -11.42 4.46 27.10
C LEU A 303 -12.59 4.68 28.07
N ALA A 304 -13.85 4.63 27.61
CA ALA A 304 -14.99 4.76 28.50
C ALA A 304 -15.05 3.62 29.53
N ASP A 305 -15.55 3.91 30.72
CA ASP A 305 -15.78 2.90 31.75
C ASP A 305 -16.76 1.83 31.22
N GLY A 306 -16.43 0.55 31.43
CA GLY A 306 -17.16 -0.58 30.87
C GLY A 306 -16.67 -1.03 29.48
N ALA A 307 -15.86 -0.19 28.80
CA ALA A 307 -15.25 -0.55 27.52
C ALA A 307 -13.76 -0.92 27.69
N TRP A 308 -12.99 -0.07 28.38
CA TRP A 308 -11.54 -0.23 28.48
C TRP A 308 -11.13 -1.55 29.18
N GLU A 309 -11.91 -2.00 30.16
CA GLU A 309 -11.63 -3.22 30.96
C GLU A 309 -11.59 -4.49 30.10
N ASN A 310 -12.27 -4.50 28.97
CA ASN A 310 -12.28 -5.62 28.03
C ASN A 310 -11.07 -5.63 27.09
N ILE A 311 -10.32 -4.54 27.05
CA ILE A 311 -9.25 -4.31 26.07
C ILE A 311 -7.89 -4.19 26.75
N PHE A 312 -7.81 -3.44 27.84
CA PHE A 312 -6.57 -3.09 28.53
C PHE A 312 -6.52 -3.65 29.96
N LYS A 313 -5.33 -4.04 30.41
CA LYS A 313 -5.05 -4.41 31.81
C LYS A 313 -5.07 -3.17 32.73
N VAL A 314 -4.63 -2.05 32.19
CA VAL A 314 -4.58 -0.74 32.86
C VAL A 314 -5.17 0.28 31.93
N LYS A 315 -6.08 1.10 32.45
CA LYS A 315 -6.71 2.18 31.65
C LYS A 315 -5.63 3.14 31.15
N PRO A 316 -5.44 3.28 29.83
CA PRO A 316 -4.48 4.24 29.29
C PRO A 316 -4.93 5.68 29.54
N GLU A 317 -3.97 6.58 29.68
CA GLU A 317 -4.25 8.01 29.62
C GLU A 317 -4.63 8.40 28.18
N VAL A 318 -5.43 9.45 28.04
CA VAL A 318 -5.78 10.01 26.73
C VAL A 318 -4.51 10.46 26.01
N PHE A 319 -4.37 10.06 24.76
CA PHE A 319 -3.31 10.57 23.89
C PHE A 319 -3.78 11.91 23.34
N THR A 320 -3.36 13.00 23.98
CA THR A 320 -3.87 14.34 23.68
C THR A 320 -3.43 14.83 22.29
N ARG A 321 -4.16 15.78 21.75
CA ARG A 321 -3.85 16.40 20.46
C ARG A 321 -2.47 17.03 20.44
N GLU A 322 -2.07 17.69 21.54
CA GLU A 322 -0.75 18.30 21.72
C GLU A 322 0.35 17.26 21.73
N GLU A 323 0.18 16.14 22.44
CA GLU A 323 1.14 15.04 22.48
C GLU A 323 1.28 14.39 21.11
N LYS A 324 0.16 14.14 20.40
CA LYS A 324 0.18 13.62 19.02
C LYS A 324 0.96 14.56 18.10
N ARG A 325 0.71 15.86 18.18
CA ARG A 325 1.42 16.86 17.35
C ARG A 325 2.91 16.88 17.64
N ALA A 326 3.29 16.85 18.90
CA ALA A 326 4.71 16.81 19.31
C ALA A 326 5.43 15.56 18.78
N TRP A 327 4.75 14.42 18.75
CA TRP A 327 5.29 13.19 18.17
C TRP A 327 5.39 13.27 16.63
N LEU A 328 4.35 13.73 15.97
CA LEU A 328 4.30 13.87 14.51
C LEU A 328 5.33 14.87 13.98
N ASP A 329 5.67 15.90 14.73
CA ASP A 329 6.71 16.87 14.37
C ASP A 329 8.12 16.26 14.26
N GLN A 330 8.32 15.05 14.79
CA GLN A 330 9.57 14.30 14.66
C GLN A 330 9.66 13.49 13.35
N MET A 331 8.56 13.32 12.64
CA MET A 331 8.54 12.63 11.36
C MET A 331 9.10 13.54 10.26
N THR A 332 10.14 13.08 9.57
CA THR A 332 10.87 13.86 8.56
C THR A 332 11.19 13.01 7.33
N ASP A 333 11.65 13.65 6.27
CA ASP A 333 12.15 13.03 5.05
C ASP A 333 11.13 12.10 4.36
N VAL A 334 9.85 12.42 4.49
CA VAL A 334 8.76 11.72 3.81
C VAL A 334 8.70 12.17 2.35
N ALA A 335 8.54 11.23 1.44
CA ALA A 335 8.31 11.46 0.03
C ALA A 335 6.81 11.39 -0.29
N LEU A 336 6.33 12.27 -1.15
CA LEU A 336 4.94 12.33 -1.60
C LEU A 336 4.86 12.34 -3.12
N GLY A 337 4.11 11.40 -3.70
CA GLY A 337 3.73 11.41 -5.11
C GLY A 337 2.25 11.71 -5.29
N SER A 338 1.90 12.33 -6.41
CA SER A 338 0.53 12.56 -6.84
C SER A 338 0.33 12.09 -8.26
N ASP A 339 -0.79 11.44 -8.54
CA ASP A 339 -1.13 10.93 -9.88
C ASP A 339 -1.51 12.03 -10.88
N ALA A 340 -1.78 13.25 -10.40
CA ALA A 340 -2.00 14.46 -11.21
C ALA A 340 -1.50 15.69 -10.47
N PHE A 341 -1.56 16.88 -11.09
CA PHE A 341 -1.08 18.10 -10.46
C PHE A 341 -1.87 18.46 -9.19
N PHE A 342 -1.21 19.09 -8.26
CA PHE A 342 -1.87 19.75 -7.13
C PHE A 342 -2.48 21.08 -7.63
N PRO A 343 -3.76 21.36 -7.32
CA PRO A 343 -4.36 22.61 -7.78
C PRO A 343 -3.95 23.83 -6.97
N PHE A 344 -3.57 23.67 -5.70
CA PHE A 344 -3.25 24.77 -4.76
C PHE A 344 -2.23 24.31 -3.72
N GLY A 345 -1.55 25.29 -3.13
CA GLY A 345 -0.55 25.09 -2.08
C GLY A 345 -1.08 24.51 -0.76
N ASP A 346 -2.39 24.43 -0.56
CA ASP A 346 -3.00 23.80 0.62
C ASP A 346 -2.65 22.30 0.71
N ASN A 347 -2.46 21.63 -0.43
CA ASN A 347 -1.95 20.26 -0.49
C ASN A 347 -0.54 20.16 0.09
N ILE A 348 0.31 21.13 -0.22
CA ILE A 348 1.69 21.22 0.28
C ILE A 348 1.68 21.50 1.79
N GLU A 349 0.83 22.42 2.24
CA GLU A 349 0.65 22.71 3.69
C GLU A 349 0.21 21.44 4.44
N ARG A 350 -0.70 20.66 3.87
CA ARG A 350 -1.11 19.37 4.49
C ARG A 350 0.03 18.37 4.52
N ALA A 351 0.77 18.25 3.42
CA ALA A 351 1.91 17.34 3.31
C ALA A 351 3.01 17.68 4.32
N HIS A 352 3.30 18.96 4.52
CA HIS A 352 4.28 19.41 5.50
C HIS A 352 4.00 18.90 6.91
N ARG A 353 2.73 18.86 7.33
CA ARG A 353 2.35 18.38 8.67
C ARG A 353 2.62 16.89 8.89
N SER A 354 2.78 16.12 7.81
CA SER A 354 3.16 14.71 7.85
C SER A 354 4.63 14.46 7.47
N GLY A 355 5.49 15.46 7.66
CA GLY A 355 6.94 15.32 7.50
C GLY A 355 7.44 15.26 6.05
N VAL A 356 6.62 15.60 5.06
CA VAL A 356 7.01 15.57 3.65
C VAL A 356 8.10 16.59 3.38
N LYS A 357 9.14 16.16 2.69
CA LYS A 357 10.27 16.97 2.23
C LYS A 357 10.51 16.85 0.73
N TYR A 358 10.08 15.76 0.12
CA TYR A 358 10.29 15.47 -1.30
C TYR A 358 8.95 15.20 -1.97
N ILE A 359 8.71 15.85 -3.11
CA ILE A 359 7.45 15.76 -3.84
C ILE A 359 7.70 15.47 -5.31
N ALA A 360 6.90 14.58 -5.89
CA ALA A 360 6.79 14.37 -7.33
C ALA A 360 5.34 14.54 -7.76
N GLN A 361 5.10 15.41 -8.73
CA GLN A 361 3.80 15.66 -9.33
C GLN A 361 3.98 16.17 -10.77
N PRO A 362 2.97 16.07 -11.63
CA PRO A 362 3.13 16.45 -13.04
C PRO A 362 3.48 17.92 -13.29
N GLY A 363 2.97 18.86 -12.49
CA GLY A 363 2.91 20.25 -12.86
C GLY A 363 1.79 20.53 -13.87
N GLY A 364 1.68 21.78 -14.31
CA GLY A 364 0.69 22.20 -15.31
C GLY A 364 -0.58 22.80 -14.72
N SER A 365 -0.63 23.07 -13.43
CA SER A 365 -1.66 23.89 -12.80
C SER A 365 -1.45 25.36 -13.16
N VAL A 366 -2.52 26.12 -13.26
CA VAL A 366 -2.45 27.58 -13.38
C VAL A 366 -1.87 28.25 -12.10
N ARG A 367 -1.74 27.49 -11.04
CA ARG A 367 -1.21 27.92 -9.74
C ARG A 367 0.08 27.20 -9.34
N ASP A 368 0.85 26.71 -10.31
CA ASP A 368 2.17 26.08 -10.06
C ASP A 368 3.09 27.01 -9.27
N ASP A 369 3.02 28.32 -9.48
CA ASP A 369 3.76 29.34 -8.72
C ASP A 369 3.47 29.27 -7.22
N ASN A 370 2.21 29.15 -6.82
CA ASN A 370 1.78 29.06 -5.43
C ASN A 370 2.26 27.76 -4.76
N GLU A 371 2.29 26.67 -5.48
CA GLU A 371 2.79 25.38 -4.98
C GLU A 371 4.30 25.42 -4.77
N ILE A 372 5.05 25.98 -5.73
CA ILE A 372 6.51 26.16 -5.64
C ILE A 372 6.86 27.07 -4.46
N GLU A 373 6.16 28.19 -4.32
CA GLU A 373 6.36 29.14 -3.20
C GLU A 373 6.11 28.46 -1.84
N THR A 374 5.05 27.66 -1.73
CA THR A 374 4.75 26.92 -0.50
C THR A 374 5.82 25.86 -0.19
N CYS A 375 6.31 25.15 -1.21
CA CYS A 375 7.45 24.25 -1.04
C CYS A 375 8.71 24.97 -0.56
N ASN A 376 9.02 26.12 -1.14
CA ASN A 376 10.19 26.93 -0.76
C ASN A 376 10.09 27.43 0.69
N LYS A 377 8.91 27.80 1.14
CA LYS A 377 8.63 28.18 2.54
C LYS A 377 9.09 27.08 3.52
N TYR A 378 8.91 25.82 3.16
CA TYR A 378 9.27 24.67 3.99
C TYR A 378 10.57 23.97 3.56
N LYS A 379 11.32 24.56 2.64
CA LYS A 379 12.59 24.02 2.12
C LYS A 379 12.44 22.60 1.52
N MET A 380 11.28 22.32 0.96
CA MET A 380 11.02 21.06 0.24
C MET A 380 11.66 21.09 -1.14
N ALA A 381 11.99 19.90 -1.66
CA ALA A 381 12.38 19.72 -3.06
C ALA A 381 11.21 19.08 -3.80
N MET A 382 10.75 19.70 -4.88
CA MET A 382 9.68 19.19 -5.72
C MET A 382 10.13 19.06 -7.17
N ALA A 383 9.90 17.87 -7.73
CA ALA A 383 10.10 17.59 -9.15
C ALA A 383 8.76 17.63 -9.90
N PHE A 384 8.75 18.29 -11.06
CA PHE A 384 7.67 18.19 -12.03
C PHE A 384 7.98 17.05 -12.99
N THR A 385 7.14 16.01 -12.95
CA THR A 385 7.34 14.80 -13.76
C THR A 385 6.81 14.96 -15.18
N GLY A 386 5.89 15.89 -15.41
CA GLY A 386 5.23 16.09 -16.72
C GLY A 386 4.29 14.97 -17.14
N ILE A 387 4.01 14.00 -16.24
CA ILE A 387 3.17 12.84 -16.54
C ILE A 387 2.01 12.73 -15.55
N ARG A 388 0.85 12.33 -16.08
CA ARG A 388 -0.33 11.98 -15.31
C ARG A 388 -0.47 10.46 -15.24
N LEU A 389 -0.83 9.92 -14.08
CA LEU A 389 -0.94 8.49 -13.82
C LEU A 389 -2.37 8.07 -13.45
N PHE A 390 -3.38 8.64 -14.08
CA PHE A 390 -4.76 8.24 -13.80
C PHE A 390 -4.97 6.74 -14.06
N HIS A 391 -5.65 6.12 -13.11
CA HIS A 391 -6.00 4.71 -13.15
C HIS A 391 -7.49 4.56 -12.79
N HIS A 392 -8.25 3.98 -13.71
CA HIS A 392 -9.69 3.79 -13.56
C HIS A 392 -10.14 2.38 -13.92
#